data_1fa40fb8fd1c19e3ec6cd77a8c2d04f4
#
_entry.id   1fa40fb8fd1c19e3ec6cd77a8c2d04f4
#
_cell.length_a   1.000
_cell.length_b   1.000
_cell.length_c   1.000
_cell.angle_alpha   90.00
_cell.angle_beta   90.00
_cell.angle_gamma   90.00
#
_symmetry.space_group_name_H-M   'P 1'
#
loop_
_entity.id
_entity.type
_entity.pdbx_description
1 polymer ?
#
loop_
_entity_poly.entity_id
_entity_poly.type
_entity_poly.pdbx_seq_one_letter_code
_entity_poly.pdbx_strand_id
1 'polypeptide(L)'
;PSIDDFVGNKKNQRQLIFLSNPSNPTGITKKGDTLKELVERSSFKNSGLLIDEAYEIISNPPVSAMSYIKNINNSNLFVCGAATKGLQAPGIRVGWVVASKNNIEILGNFSSFGIGGVSKLSQIYLENLLERGRTDLAHSAIPKFYDRQRLKYADAFNKIGLETFSGSGGFYHWCKLKNNKTAEDLNRALFKSGAAILKGNDCDMKREGDESSLRNFFRFSFGSLDPDSFKDNIEILSKALATINQ
;
A
#
# COMPACT_ATOMS: atom_id res chain seq x y z
N PRO A 1 2.90 13.76 -7.07
CA PRO A 1 1.98 14.89 -6.95
C PRO A 1 2.42 15.80 -5.81
N SER A 2 2.37 17.11 -6.03
CA SER A 2 2.56 18.13 -5.00
C SER A 2 1.40 18.09 -4.01
N ILE A 3 1.51 18.80 -2.88
CA ILE A 3 0.39 18.95 -1.95
C ILE A 3 -0.79 19.67 -2.61
N ASP A 4 -0.51 20.61 -3.49
CA ASP A 4 -1.55 21.35 -4.19
C ASP A 4 -2.35 20.48 -5.16
N ASP A 5 -1.75 19.41 -5.69
CA ASP A 5 -2.47 18.38 -6.48
C ASP A 5 -3.52 17.63 -5.63
N PHE A 6 -3.29 17.48 -4.31
CA PHE A 6 -4.25 16.85 -3.40
C PHE A 6 -5.30 17.83 -2.89
N VAL A 7 -4.92 19.07 -2.61
CA VAL A 7 -5.76 20.02 -1.87
C VAL A 7 -6.61 20.89 -2.80
N GLY A 8 -6.13 21.14 -4.01
CA GLY A 8 -6.78 22.10 -4.93
C GLY A 8 -6.94 23.49 -4.31
N ASN A 9 -7.40 24.46 -5.09
CA ASN A 9 -7.60 25.86 -4.66
C ASN A 9 -8.88 26.11 -3.82
N LYS A 10 -9.46 25.08 -3.17
CA LYS A 10 -10.75 25.18 -2.47
C LYS A 10 -10.58 25.53 -0.99
N LYS A 11 -10.00 26.67 -0.67
CA LYS A 11 -9.65 27.09 0.71
C LYS A 11 -10.82 27.10 1.72
N ASN A 12 -12.06 27.14 1.30
CA ASN A 12 -13.24 27.24 2.18
C ASN A 12 -14.12 25.99 2.24
N GLN A 13 -13.77 24.91 1.55
CA GLN A 13 -14.54 23.67 1.59
C GLN A 13 -13.93 22.67 2.57
N ARG A 14 -14.78 21.84 3.19
CA ARG A 14 -14.31 20.68 3.96
C ARG A 14 -13.64 19.70 3.02
N GLN A 15 -12.45 19.25 3.37
CA GLN A 15 -11.64 18.32 2.57
C GLN A 15 -11.21 17.15 3.43
N LEU A 16 -11.25 15.95 2.86
CA LEU A 16 -10.61 14.78 3.39
C LEU A 16 -9.60 14.28 2.36
N ILE A 17 -8.33 14.36 2.72
CA ILE A 17 -7.25 13.77 1.94
C ILE A 17 -7.11 12.31 2.37
N PHE A 18 -7.20 11.38 1.43
CA PHE A 18 -6.94 9.97 1.66
C PHE A 18 -5.73 9.53 0.84
N LEU A 19 -4.78 8.86 1.50
CA LEU A 19 -3.63 8.27 0.82
C LEU A 19 -3.14 7.02 1.57
N SER A 20 -2.53 6.09 0.86
CA SER A 20 -1.74 5.01 1.44
C SER A 20 -0.26 5.37 1.46
N ASN A 21 0.44 5.06 2.56
CA ASN A 21 1.87 5.31 2.71
C ASN A 21 2.57 4.18 3.47
N PRO A 22 3.33 3.32 2.79
CA PRO A 22 3.64 3.28 1.35
C PRO A 22 2.43 3.12 0.45
N SER A 23 2.49 3.74 -0.73
CA SER A 23 1.39 3.76 -1.68
C SER A 23 1.18 2.39 -2.34
N ASN A 24 -0.05 1.90 -2.34
CA ASN A 24 -0.50 0.79 -3.15
C ASN A 24 -1.26 1.38 -4.37
N PRO A 25 -0.87 1.08 -5.62
CA PRO A 25 -0.03 -0.04 -6.07
C PRO A 25 1.45 0.27 -6.32
N THR A 26 1.92 1.52 -6.15
CA THR A 26 3.22 1.97 -6.67
C THR A 26 4.40 1.69 -5.74
N GLY A 27 4.17 1.45 -4.46
CA GLY A 27 5.24 1.31 -3.46
C GLY A 27 5.97 2.61 -3.11
N ILE A 28 5.51 3.76 -3.63
CA ILE A 28 6.11 5.06 -3.32
C ILE A 28 5.84 5.40 -1.85
N THR A 29 6.90 5.70 -1.12
CA THR A 29 6.83 6.10 0.29
C THR A 29 7.07 7.60 0.42
N LYS A 30 6.07 8.34 0.89
CA LYS A 30 6.23 9.75 1.26
C LYS A 30 6.92 9.83 2.62
N LYS A 31 7.91 10.72 2.72
CA LYS A 31 8.74 10.91 3.93
C LYS A 31 9.27 12.35 3.98
N GLY A 32 9.91 12.71 5.10
CA GLY A 32 10.51 14.03 5.27
C GLY A 32 9.49 15.15 5.16
N ASP A 33 9.88 16.26 4.54
CA ASP A 33 9.07 17.48 4.48
C ASP A 33 7.73 17.28 3.76
N THR A 34 7.69 16.42 2.74
CA THR A 34 6.43 16.13 2.02
C THR A 34 5.39 15.47 2.93
N LEU A 35 5.77 14.52 3.78
CA LEU A 35 4.84 13.88 4.71
C LEU A 35 4.51 14.83 5.87
N LYS A 36 5.51 15.55 6.38
CA LYS A 36 5.35 16.55 7.43
C LYS A 36 4.33 17.61 7.05
N GLU A 37 4.44 18.20 5.87
CA GLU A 37 3.51 19.22 5.37
C GLU A 37 2.07 18.70 5.25
N LEU A 38 1.88 17.45 4.77
CA LEU A 38 0.56 16.81 4.74
C LEU A 38 -0.03 16.66 6.15
N VAL A 39 0.80 16.23 7.11
CA VAL A 39 0.38 16.08 8.52
C VAL A 39 0.02 17.44 9.13
N GLU A 40 0.81 18.47 8.89
CA GLU A 40 0.53 19.83 9.39
C GLU A 40 -0.80 20.37 8.86
N ARG A 41 -1.15 20.09 7.60
CA ARG A 41 -2.46 20.47 7.03
C ARG A 41 -3.66 19.81 7.73
N SER A 42 -3.49 18.65 8.35
CA SER A 42 -4.56 18.01 9.14
C SER A 42 -4.97 18.81 10.38
N SER A 43 -4.16 19.79 10.79
CA SER A 43 -4.47 20.69 11.90
C SER A 43 -5.37 21.87 11.48
N PHE A 44 -5.66 22.04 10.20
CA PHE A 44 -6.55 23.10 9.74
C PHE A 44 -8.02 22.70 9.92
N LYS A 45 -8.85 23.64 10.35
CA LYS A 45 -10.26 23.42 10.75
C LYS A 45 -11.10 22.67 9.72
N ASN A 46 -10.84 22.85 8.42
CA ASN A 46 -11.62 22.27 7.34
C ASN A 46 -10.88 21.13 6.60
N SER A 47 -9.76 20.66 7.13
CA SER A 47 -8.93 19.66 6.49
C SER A 47 -8.80 18.43 7.38
N GLY A 48 -9.10 17.25 6.81
CA GLY A 48 -8.81 15.95 7.42
C GLY A 48 -7.80 15.20 6.57
N LEU A 49 -6.97 14.39 7.23
CA LEU A 49 -5.98 13.53 6.57
C LEU A 49 -6.13 12.10 7.10
N LEU A 50 -6.50 11.17 6.22
CA LEU A 50 -6.50 9.74 6.51
C LEU A 50 -5.33 9.10 5.77
N ILE A 51 -4.42 8.49 6.53
CA ILE A 51 -3.28 7.77 5.98
C ILE A 51 -3.43 6.28 6.29
N ASP A 52 -3.48 5.46 5.24
CA ASP A 52 -3.40 4.01 5.35
C ASP A 52 -1.93 3.58 5.39
N GLU A 53 -1.49 3.16 6.57
CA GLU A 53 -0.14 2.69 6.86
C GLU A 53 -0.06 1.15 6.98
N ALA A 54 -0.98 0.42 6.36
CA ALA A 54 -0.97 -1.05 6.40
C ALA A 54 0.35 -1.67 5.90
N TYR A 55 1.13 -0.94 5.10
CA TYR A 55 2.44 -1.33 4.58
C TYR A 55 3.63 -0.63 5.26
N GLU A 56 3.42 0.11 6.33
CA GLU A 56 4.44 0.92 7.01
C GLU A 56 5.70 0.11 7.33
N ILE A 57 5.56 -1.05 7.96
CA ILE A 57 6.68 -1.93 8.32
C ILE A 57 7.43 -2.45 7.07
N ILE A 58 6.81 -2.46 5.91
CA ILE A 58 7.42 -2.95 4.65
C ILE A 58 8.11 -1.81 3.87
N SER A 59 8.53 -0.78 4.57
CA SER A 59 9.38 0.30 4.05
C SER A 59 10.72 0.29 4.79
N ASN A 60 11.80 0.55 4.11
CA ASN A 60 13.13 0.56 4.71
C ASN A 60 13.78 1.96 4.60
N PRO A 61 13.91 2.71 5.72
CA PRO A 61 13.34 2.40 7.04
C PRO A 61 11.80 2.54 7.06
N PRO A 62 11.12 1.97 8.06
CA PRO A 62 9.69 2.22 8.30
C PRO A 62 9.42 3.71 8.53
N VAL A 63 8.31 4.21 7.99
CA VAL A 63 7.93 5.64 8.07
C VAL A 63 6.46 5.74 8.45
N SER A 64 6.17 6.45 9.54
CA SER A 64 4.80 6.74 9.98
C SER A 64 4.55 8.25 10.06
N ALA A 65 3.35 8.67 9.71
CA ALA A 65 2.85 10.04 9.89
C ALA A 65 2.86 10.48 11.36
N MET A 66 2.76 9.52 12.28
CA MET A 66 2.83 9.78 13.72
C MET A 66 4.14 10.44 14.15
N SER A 67 5.23 10.25 13.40
CA SER A 67 6.52 10.88 13.67
C SER A 67 6.52 12.40 13.44
N TYR A 68 5.53 12.94 12.74
CA TYR A 68 5.43 14.35 12.36
C TYR A 68 4.37 15.13 13.11
N ILE A 69 3.54 14.49 13.95
CA ILE A 69 2.51 15.15 14.74
C ILE A 69 2.98 15.40 16.18
N LYS A 70 2.86 16.64 16.66
CA LYS A 70 3.22 16.98 18.05
C LYS A 70 2.12 16.63 19.03
N ASN A 71 0.87 16.91 18.66
CA ASN A 71 -0.31 16.63 19.47
C ASN A 71 -1.47 16.24 18.56
N ILE A 72 -1.80 14.97 18.55
CA ILE A 72 -2.85 14.43 17.69
C ILE A 72 -4.25 14.95 18.06
N ASN A 73 -4.45 15.36 19.31
CA ASN A 73 -5.75 15.89 19.75
C ASN A 73 -6.08 17.26 19.13
N ASN A 74 -5.09 17.95 18.59
CA ASN A 74 -5.26 19.24 17.90
C ASN A 74 -5.29 19.06 16.36
N SER A 75 -5.62 17.87 15.86
CA SER A 75 -5.63 17.58 14.45
C SER A 75 -6.81 16.71 14.02
N ASN A 76 -7.08 16.70 12.72
CA ASN A 76 -7.97 15.77 12.04
C ASN A 76 -7.14 14.71 11.29
N LEU A 77 -6.05 14.25 11.89
CA LEU A 77 -5.24 13.14 11.40
C LEU A 77 -5.83 11.80 11.84
N PHE A 78 -5.94 10.89 10.89
CA PHE A 78 -6.31 9.48 11.10
C PHE A 78 -5.20 8.62 10.50
N VAL A 79 -4.51 7.85 11.32
CA VAL A 79 -3.49 6.90 10.88
C VAL A 79 -4.04 5.49 11.07
N CYS A 80 -4.21 4.77 9.96
CA CYS A 80 -4.75 3.42 9.95
C CYS A 80 -3.62 2.41 9.81
N GLY A 81 -3.54 1.46 10.73
CA GLY A 81 -2.63 0.34 10.65
C GLY A 81 -3.37 -0.99 10.61
N ALA A 82 -2.70 -2.05 10.19
CA ALA A 82 -3.29 -3.38 10.17
C ALA A 82 -2.26 -4.48 10.42
N ALA A 83 -2.66 -5.52 11.14
CA ALA A 83 -1.84 -6.73 11.33
C ALA A 83 -1.62 -7.51 10.03
N THR A 84 -2.45 -7.25 9.02
CA THR A 84 -2.55 -8.00 7.76
C THR A 84 -1.21 -8.13 7.03
N LYS A 85 -0.42 -7.04 6.94
CA LYS A 85 0.78 -6.98 6.11
C LYS A 85 2.06 -7.00 6.93
N GLY A 86 2.30 -5.94 7.72
CA GLY A 86 3.53 -5.81 8.50
C GLY A 86 3.70 -6.87 9.58
N LEU A 87 2.61 -7.37 10.19
CA LEU A 87 2.65 -8.46 11.17
C LEU A 87 2.29 -9.83 10.57
N GLN A 88 2.16 -9.92 9.25
CA GLN A 88 1.90 -11.15 8.50
C GLN A 88 0.69 -11.99 9.01
N ALA A 89 -0.33 -11.29 9.52
CA ALA A 89 -1.52 -11.92 10.10
C ALA A 89 -2.82 -11.56 9.36
N PRO A 90 -2.96 -11.89 8.07
CA PRO A 90 -4.12 -11.48 7.26
C PRO A 90 -5.42 -12.16 7.72
N GLY A 91 -5.36 -13.36 8.29
CA GLY A 91 -6.52 -14.15 8.71
C GLY A 91 -7.21 -13.65 9.98
N ILE A 92 -6.52 -12.89 10.83
CA ILE A 92 -7.11 -12.40 12.09
C ILE A 92 -8.08 -11.24 11.92
N ARG A 93 -8.08 -10.60 10.76
CA ARG A 93 -9.01 -9.51 10.37
C ARG A 93 -9.05 -8.35 11.37
N VAL A 94 -7.88 -7.85 11.79
CA VAL A 94 -7.75 -6.74 12.76
C VAL A 94 -6.89 -5.63 12.19
N GLY A 95 -7.33 -4.41 12.41
CA GLY A 95 -6.59 -3.17 12.22
C GLY A 95 -6.88 -2.21 13.36
N TRP A 96 -6.24 -1.07 13.32
CA TRP A 96 -6.40 0.01 14.29
C TRP A 96 -6.39 1.37 13.62
N VAL A 97 -6.96 2.35 14.33
CA VAL A 97 -6.88 3.76 13.95
C VAL A 97 -6.30 4.54 15.11
N VAL A 98 -5.33 5.38 14.83
CA VAL A 98 -4.81 6.38 15.77
C VAL A 98 -5.31 7.75 15.32
N ALA A 99 -6.05 8.44 16.18
CA ALA A 99 -6.61 9.76 15.91
C ALA A 99 -6.81 10.54 17.23
N SER A 100 -7.32 11.77 17.14
CA SER A 100 -7.69 12.55 18.35
C SER A 100 -8.74 11.82 19.18
N LYS A 101 -8.73 12.05 20.50
CA LYS A 101 -9.70 11.44 21.43
C LYS A 101 -11.14 11.61 20.96
N ASN A 102 -11.51 12.82 20.54
CA ASN A 102 -12.86 13.11 20.04
C ASN A 102 -13.20 12.31 18.78
N ASN A 103 -12.26 12.20 17.84
CA ASN A 103 -12.47 11.42 16.62
C ASN A 103 -12.57 9.92 16.91
N ILE A 104 -11.78 9.38 17.85
CA ILE A 104 -11.88 7.97 18.27
C ILE A 104 -13.22 7.67 18.93
N GLU A 105 -13.74 8.59 19.74
CA GLU A 105 -15.06 8.43 20.36
C GLU A 105 -16.18 8.35 19.30
N ILE A 106 -16.14 9.25 18.30
CA ILE A 106 -17.08 9.23 17.18
C ILE A 106 -16.97 7.91 16.37
N LEU A 107 -15.74 7.50 16.03
CA LEU A 107 -15.50 6.26 15.29
C LEU A 107 -15.93 5.02 16.07
N GLY A 108 -15.69 5.00 17.39
CA GLY A 108 -16.11 3.92 18.29
C GLY A 108 -17.63 3.75 18.33
N ASN A 109 -18.36 4.87 18.46
CA ASN A 109 -19.81 4.88 18.43
C ASN A 109 -20.35 4.40 17.08
N PHE A 110 -19.77 4.87 15.98
CA PHE A 110 -20.16 4.44 14.63
C PHE A 110 -19.85 2.95 14.40
N SER A 111 -18.69 2.48 14.83
CA SER A 111 -18.30 1.07 14.72
C SER A 111 -19.24 0.16 15.52
N SER A 112 -19.58 0.55 16.73
CA SER A 112 -20.52 -0.20 17.58
C SER A 112 -21.89 -0.35 16.93
N PHE A 113 -22.39 0.73 16.31
CA PHE A 113 -23.69 0.73 15.63
C PHE A 113 -23.66 0.02 14.28
N GLY A 114 -22.60 0.26 13.46
CA GLY A 114 -22.55 -0.18 12.07
C GLY A 114 -22.06 -1.61 11.87
N ILE A 115 -21.05 -2.04 12.64
CA ILE A 115 -20.37 -3.34 12.44
C ILE A 115 -20.30 -4.19 13.71
N GLY A 116 -20.81 -3.70 14.84
CA GLY A 116 -20.78 -4.36 16.14
C GLY A 116 -19.42 -4.23 16.82
N GLY A 117 -18.46 -5.01 16.45
CA GLY A 117 -17.12 -4.97 17.02
C GLY A 117 -16.19 -5.99 16.39
N VAL A 118 -14.92 -5.83 16.64
CA VAL A 118 -13.90 -6.79 16.21
C VAL A 118 -13.87 -7.97 17.19
N SER A 119 -13.67 -9.18 16.66
CA SER A 119 -13.55 -10.41 17.47
C SER A 119 -12.56 -10.21 18.64
N LYS A 120 -13.00 -10.51 19.85
CA LYS A 120 -12.14 -10.43 21.04
C LYS A 120 -10.92 -11.35 20.94
N LEU A 121 -11.07 -12.55 20.38
CA LEU A 121 -9.95 -13.47 20.16
C LEU A 121 -8.91 -12.87 19.23
N SER A 122 -9.35 -12.23 18.15
CA SER A 122 -8.46 -11.53 17.22
C SER A 122 -7.72 -10.36 17.89
N GLN A 123 -8.40 -9.63 18.79
CA GLN A 123 -7.78 -8.54 19.55
C GLN A 123 -6.72 -9.06 20.53
N ILE A 124 -7.00 -10.13 21.28
CA ILE A 124 -6.04 -10.77 22.19
C ILE A 124 -4.82 -11.28 21.41
N TYR A 125 -5.06 -11.88 20.25
CA TYR A 125 -3.94 -12.32 19.39
C TYR A 125 -3.10 -11.14 18.89
N LEU A 126 -3.74 -10.05 18.47
CA LEU A 126 -3.06 -8.82 18.07
C LEU A 126 -2.25 -8.21 19.21
N GLU A 127 -2.78 -8.17 20.43
CA GLU A 127 -2.05 -7.67 21.59
C GLU A 127 -0.72 -8.37 21.79
N ASN A 128 -0.69 -9.69 21.64
CA ASN A 128 0.54 -10.47 21.66
C ASN A 128 1.50 -10.14 20.51
N LEU A 129 0.98 -9.88 19.30
CA LEU A 129 1.81 -9.48 18.15
C LEU A 129 2.42 -8.09 18.34
N LEU A 130 1.74 -7.20 19.06
CA LEU A 130 2.18 -5.84 19.35
C LEU A 130 3.09 -5.72 20.57
N GLU A 131 3.47 -6.83 21.22
CA GLU A 131 4.51 -6.80 22.24
C GLU A 131 5.78 -6.16 21.69
N ARG A 132 6.41 -5.29 22.48
CA ARG A 132 7.54 -4.46 22.06
C ARG A 132 8.66 -5.27 21.44
N GLY A 133 9.06 -6.39 22.05
CA GLY A 133 10.14 -7.22 21.51
C GLY A 133 9.83 -7.82 20.14
N ARG A 134 8.56 -8.15 19.88
CA ARG A 134 8.10 -8.67 18.58
C ARG A 134 8.02 -7.56 17.54
N THR A 135 7.52 -6.39 17.91
CA THR A 135 7.45 -5.25 16.99
C THR A 135 8.85 -4.73 16.63
N ASP A 136 9.78 -4.66 17.58
CA ASP A 136 11.17 -4.30 17.32
C ASP A 136 11.85 -5.29 16.36
N LEU A 137 11.60 -6.58 16.53
CA LEU A 137 12.09 -7.62 15.61
C LEU A 137 11.44 -7.47 14.22
N ALA A 138 10.15 -7.26 14.14
CA ALA A 138 9.43 -7.04 12.90
C ALA A 138 9.99 -5.82 12.14
N HIS A 139 10.17 -4.69 12.81
CA HIS A 139 10.74 -3.46 12.24
C HIS A 139 12.20 -3.63 11.76
N SER A 140 12.95 -4.56 12.33
CA SER A 140 14.33 -4.81 11.91
C SER A 140 14.46 -5.85 10.78
N ALA A 141 13.64 -6.89 10.78
CA ALA A 141 13.78 -8.05 9.90
C ALA A 141 12.94 -7.94 8.61
N ILE A 142 11.67 -7.53 8.74
CA ILE A 142 10.71 -7.53 7.63
C ILE A 142 11.11 -6.55 6.53
N PRO A 143 11.50 -5.30 6.81
CA PRO A 143 11.95 -4.38 5.77
C PRO A 143 13.13 -4.94 4.96
N LYS A 144 14.12 -5.50 5.64
CA LYS A 144 15.31 -6.07 5.00
C LYS A 144 15.00 -7.28 4.13
N PHE A 145 14.06 -8.12 4.57
CA PHE A 145 13.61 -9.26 3.78
C PHE A 145 12.95 -8.82 2.48
N TYR A 146 11.95 -7.94 2.57
CA TYR A 146 11.23 -7.48 1.38
C TYR A 146 12.07 -6.59 0.46
N ASP A 147 13.02 -5.84 1.00
CA ASP A 147 13.99 -5.09 0.19
C ASP A 147 14.84 -6.02 -0.68
N ARG A 148 15.36 -7.10 -0.11
CA ARG A 148 16.11 -8.11 -0.90
C ARG A 148 15.26 -8.72 -1.99
N GLN A 149 14.01 -9.10 -1.70
CA GLN A 149 13.12 -9.64 -2.71
C GLN A 149 12.81 -8.60 -3.80
N ARG A 150 12.54 -7.36 -3.42
CA ARG A 150 12.28 -6.27 -4.36
C ARG A 150 13.44 -6.08 -5.34
N LEU A 151 14.67 -6.00 -4.85
CA LEU A 151 15.86 -5.83 -5.67
C LEU A 151 16.07 -7.03 -6.60
N LYS A 152 15.84 -8.25 -6.10
CA LYS A 152 15.96 -9.48 -6.89
C LYS A 152 14.99 -9.51 -8.07
N TYR A 153 13.71 -9.13 -7.85
CA TYR A 153 12.72 -9.04 -8.92
C TYR A 153 13.00 -7.85 -9.86
N ALA A 154 13.43 -6.70 -9.34
CA ALA A 154 13.75 -5.53 -10.17
C ALA A 154 14.88 -5.85 -11.15
N ASP A 155 15.95 -6.52 -10.71
CA ASP A 155 17.05 -6.97 -11.57
C ASP A 155 16.56 -7.94 -12.67
N ALA A 156 15.72 -8.89 -12.31
CA ALA A 156 15.14 -9.84 -13.27
C ALA A 156 14.24 -9.12 -14.29
N PHE A 157 13.42 -8.17 -13.86
CA PHE A 157 12.54 -7.40 -14.74
C PHE A 157 13.35 -6.56 -15.75
N ASN A 158 14.43 -5.93 -15.28
CA ASN A 158 15.35 -5.22 -16.18
C ASN A 158 15.92 -6.16 -17.26
N LYS A 159 16.32 -7.39 -16.89
CA LYS A 159 16.88 -8.38 -17.84
C LYS A 159 15.86 -8.83 -18.90
N ILE A 160 14.58 -8.93 -18.56
CA ILE A 160 13.51 -9.25 -19.52
C ILE A 160 12.92 -8.01 -20.21
N GLY A 161 13.49 -6.82 -19.97
CA GLY A 161 13.09 -5.58 -20.61
C GLY A 161 11.74 -5.02 -20.13
N LEU A 162 11.27 -5.40 -18.96
CA LEU A 162 10.04 -4.89 -18.35
C LEU A 162 10.32 -3.57 -17.63
N GLU A 163 9.55 -2.53 -17.97
CA GLU A 163 9.67 -1.21 -17.36
C GLU A 163 8.98 -1.17 -15.99
N THR A 164 9.68 -0.66 -14.97
CA THR A 164 9.16 -0.56 -13.60
C THR A 164 9.16 0.88 -13.08
N PHE A 165 8.09 1.25 -12.37
CA PHE A 165 7.88 2.57 -11.75
C PHE A 165 7.72 2.45 -10.24
N SER A 166 8.37 1.48 -9.63
CA SER A 166 8.17 1.09 -8.25
C SER A 166 8.92 1.99 -7.29
N GLY A 167 8.28 2.31 -6.16
CA GLY A 167 8.95 2.86 -4.99
C GLY A 167 9.67 1.79 -4.15
N SER A 168 10.13 2.19 -2.96
CA SER A 168 10.84 1.33 -2.01
C SER A 168 9.95 0.67 -0.94
N GLY A 169 8.65 0.94 -0.95
CA GLY A 169 7.69 0.38 0.01
C GLY A 169 6.84 -0.75 -0.57
N GLY A 170 6.15 -1.48 0.32
CA GLY A 170 5.32 -2.62 -0.06
C GLY A 170 6.12 -3.82 -0.57
N PHE A 171 5.41 -4.83 -1.02
CA PHE A 171 5.99 -6.07 -1.56
C PHE A 171 5.50 -6.33 -3.00
N TYR A 172 5.54 -5.30 -3.83
CA TYR A 172 5.09 -5.34 -5.22
C TYR A 172 5.91 -4.39 -6.09
N HIS A 173 5.85 -4.65 -7.40
CA HIS A 173 6.33 -3.76 -8.44
C HIS A 173 5.15 -3.22 -9.24
N TRP A 174 5.21 -1.93 -9.58
CA TRP A 174 4.34 -1.30 -10.55
C TRP A 174 5.03 -1.29 -11.90
N CYS A 175 4.49 -2.05 -12.84
CA CYS A 175 5.12 -2.34 -14.11
C CYS A 175 4.28 -1.79 -15.26
N LYS A 176 4.93 -1.49 -16.40
CA LYS A 176 4.28 -1.03 -17.62
C LYS A 176 4.62 -1.96 -18.79
N LEU A 177 3.60 -2.31 -19.54
CA LEU A 177 3.75 -3.06 -20.79
C LEU A 177 4.11 -2.13 -21.95
N LYS A 178 4.89 -2.64 -22.89
CA LYS A 178 5.27 -1.97 -24.14
C LYS A 178 4.23 -2.22 -25.25
N ASN A 179 4.37 -1.53 -26.38
CA ASN A 179 3.64 -1.81 -27.63
C ASN A 179 2.11 -1.81 -27.49
N ASN A 180 1.56 -0.91 -26.68
CA ASN A 180 0.12 -0.79 -26.43
C ASN A 180 -0.57 -2.09 -25.96
N LYS A 181 0.19 -3.08 -25.49
CA LYS A 181 -0.37 -4.29 -24.86
C LYS A 181 -1.02 -3.94 -23.52
N THR A 182 -2.06 -4.66 -23.18
CA THR A 182 -2.83 -4.40 -21.96
C THR A 182 -2.52 -5.41 -20.86
N ALA A 183 -2.76 -5.02 -19.60
CA ALA A 183 -2.66 -5.94 -18.48
C ALA A 183 -3.69 -7.09 -18.56
N GLU A 184 -4.80 -6.89 -19.27
CA GLU A 184 -5.78 -7.93 -19.58
C GLU A 184 -5.17 -9.00 -20.50
N ASP A 185 -4.45 -8.60 -21.55
CA ASP A 185 -3.78 -9.54 -22.44
C ASP A 185 -2.76 -10.38 -21.68
N LEU A 186 -2.00 -9.73 -20.79
CA LEU A 186 -1.03 -10.42 -19.94
C LEU A 186 -1.71 -11.40 -18.99
N ASN A 187 -2.81 -11.03 -18.34
CA ASN A 187 -3.57 -11.94 -17.47
C ASN A 187 -4.10 -13.16 -18.21
N ARG A 188 -4.62 -12.98 -19.44
CA ARG A 188 -5.08 -14.11 -20.26
C ARG A 188 -3.95 -15.12 -20.57
N ALA A 189 -2.73 -14.61 -20.78
CA ALA A 189 -1.56 -15.46 -20.99
C ALA A 189 -1.12 -16.15 -19.69
N LEU A 190 -1.11 -15.42 -18.55
CA LEU A 190 -0.71 -15.93 -17.25
C LEU A 190 -1.67 -16.98 -16.70
N PHE A 191 -2.98 -16.83 -16.91
CA PHE A 191 -3.99 -17.79 -16.43
C PHE A 191 -3.77 -19.20 -16.96
N LYS A 192 -3.19 -19.36 -18.15
CA LYS A 192 -2.79 -20.68 -18.70
C LYS A 192 -1.74 -21.39 -17.85
N SER A 193 -1.00 -20.64 -17.05
CA SER A 193 0.04 -21.15 -16.14
C SER A 193 -0.39 -21.04 -14.65
N GLY A 194 -1.67 -20.81 -14.37
CA GLY A 194 -2.18 -20.67 -13.01
C GLY A 194 -1.70 -19.42 -12.28
N ALA A 195 -1.24 -18.40 -13.00
CA ALA A 195 -0.72 -17.14 -12.44
C ALA A 195 -1.61 -15.94 -12.82
N ALA A 196 -1.51 -14.85 -12.04
CA ALA A 196 -2.25 -13.62 -12.28
C ALA A 196 -1.49 -12.41 -11.76
N ILE A 197 -1.80 -11.24 -12.33
CA ILE A 197 -1.38 -9.93 -11.84
C ILE A 197 -2.60 -9.04 -11.57
N LEU A 198 -2.42 -7.98 -10.79
CA LEU A 198 -3.46 -6.97 -10.64
C LEU A 198 -3.33 -5.95 -11.78
N LYS A 199 -4.40 -5.78 -12.55
CA LYS A 199 -4.42 -4.85 -13.68
C LYS A 199 -4.40 -3.39 -13.21
N GLY A 200 -3.80 -2.52 -14.01
CA GLY A 200 -3.73 -1.10 -13.69
C GLY A 200 -5.08 -0.39 -13.71
N ASN A 201 -5.97 -0.76 -14.62
CA ASN A 201 -7.32 -0.21 -14.68
C ASN A 201 -8.16 -0.55 -13.45
N ASP A 202 -7.89 -1.66 -12.75
CA ASP A 202 -8.53 -1.98 -11.46
C ASP A 202 -8.04 -1.05 -10.31
N CYS A 203 -6.94 -0.32 -10.53
CA CYS A 203 -6.39 0.67 -9.61
C CYS A 203 -6.78 2.12 -10.00
N ASP A 204 -7.53 2.30 -11.08
CA ASP A 204 -7.92 3.62 -11.57
C ASP A 204 -9.08 4.19 -10.75
N MET A 205 -8.82 5.30 -10.04
CA MET A 205 -9.83 5.98 -9.24
C MET A 205 -10.93 6.64 -10.08
N LYS A 206 -10.66 6.91 -11.36
CA LYS A 206 -11.67 7.42 -12.31
C LYS A 206 -12.62 6.35 -12.81
N ARG A 207 -12.23 5.06 -12.67
CA ARG A 207 -13.02 3.89 -13.09
C ARG A 207 -13.37 3.91 -14.57
N GLU A 208 -12.46 4.38 -15.42
CA GLU A 208 -12.65 4.49 -16.88
C GLU A 208 -12.60 3.12 -17.60
N GLY A 209 -12.44 2.01 -16.88
CA GLY A 209 -12.42 0.67 -17.46
C GLY A 209 -11.32 0.48 -18.51
N ASP A 210 -11.69 0.06 -19.71
CA ASP A 210 -10.75 -0.17 -20.81
C ASP A 210 -10.20 1.14 -21.42
N GLU A 211 -10.85 2.28 -21.18
CA GLU A 211 -10.36 3.61 -21.57
C GLU A 211 -9.34 4.18 -20.61
N SER A 212 -9.09 3.51 -19.49
CA SER A 212 -8.12 3.95 -18.49
C SER A 212 -6.73 4.12 -19.07
N SER A 213 -6.10 5.23 -18.72
CA SER A 213 -4.68 5.48 -19.03
C SER A 213 -3.73 4.50 -18.34
N LEU A 214 -4.24 3.72 -17.38
CA LEU A 214 -3.49 2.70 -16.64
C LEU A 214 -3.67 1.29 -17.22
N ARG A 215 -4.38 1.09 -18.32
CA ARG A 215 -4.66 -0.23 -18.92
C ARG A 215 -3.43 -1.04 -19.29
N ASN A 216 -2.30 -0.37 -19.57
CA ASN A 216 -1.02 -1.00 -19.88
C ASN A 216 -0.10 -1.14 -18.65
N PHE A 217 -0.56 -0.75 -17.46
CA PHE A 217 0.13 -0.96 -16.20
C PHE A 217 -0.41 -2.18 -15.45
N PHE A 218 0.44 -2.77 -14.62
CA PHE A 218 0.03 -3.83 -13.71
C PHE A 218 0.88 -3.83 -12.43
N ARG A 219 0.30 -4.39 -11.37
CA ARG A 219 1.03 -4.65 -10.13
C ARG A 219 1.44 -6.12 -10.07
N PHE A 220 2.74 -6.36 -10.05
CA PHE A 220 3.31 -7.66 -9.71
C PHE A 220 3.54 -7.73 -8.19
N SER A 221 2.87 -8.65 -7.50
CA SER A 221 3.01 -8.82 -6.05
C SER A 221 3.88 -10.05 -5.75
N PHE A 222 4.95 -9.84 -4.99
CA PHE A 222 5.86 -10.90 -4.54
C PHE A 222 5.71 -11.24 -3.05
N GLY A 223 4.77 -10.59 -2.35
CA GLY A 223 4.63 -10.72 -0.89
C GLY A 223 4.21 -12.08 -0.39
N SER A 224 3.47 -12.84 -1.21
CA SER A 224 3.02 -14.20 -0.90
C SER A 224 3.76 -15.29 -1.69
N LEU A 225 4.72 -14.90 -2.55
CA LEU A 225 5.47 -15.87 -3.34
C LEU A 225 6.59 -16.50 -2.50
N ASP A 226 6.77 -17.79 -2.66
CA ASP A 226 7.90 -18.49 -2.08
C ASP A 226 9.22 -17.97 -2.70
N PRO A 227 10.19 -17.49 -1.89
CA PRO A 227 11.48 -17.05 -2.39
C PRO A 227 12.23 -18.10 -3.23
N ASP A 228 12.00 -19.37 -2.99
CA ASP A 228 12.65 -20.48 -3.72
C ASP A 228 12.04 -20.68 -5.12
N SER A 229 10.78 -20.30 -5.33
CA SER A 229 10.09 -20.33 -6.63
C SER A 229 10.42 -19.14 -7.54
N PHE A 230 11.39 -18.30 -7.17
CA PHE A 230 11.73 -17.09 -7.92
C PHE A 230 12.01 -17.33 -9.41
N LYS A 231 12.78 -18.38 -9.74
CA LYS A 231 13.13 -18.68 -11.13
C LYS A 231 11.89 -19.03 -11.95
N ASP A 232 11.02 -19.86 -11.39
CA ASP A 232 9.78 -20.30 -12.03
C ASP A 232 8.83 -19.12 -12.24
N ASN A 233 8.72 -18.23 -11.26
CA ASN A 233 7.92 -17.01 -11.37
C ASN A 233 8.38 -16.09 -12.51
N ILE A 234 9.70 -15.91 -12.67
CA ILE A 234 10.26 -15.11 -13.77
C ILE A 234 10.08 -15.82 -15.11
N GLU A 235 10.23 -17.12 -15.17
CA GLU A 235 10.01 -17.92 -16.40
C GLU A 235 8.57 -17.84 -16.88
N ILE A 236 7.60 -18.01 -15.97
CA ILE A 236 6.16 -17.89 -16.26
C ILE A 236 5.86 -16.49 -16.81
N LEU A 237 6.33 -15.44 -16.14
CA LEU A 237 6.11 -14.05 -16.57
C LEU A 237 6.76 -13.79 -17.94
N SER A 238 7.98 -14.25 -18.15
CA SER A 238 8.72 -14.07 -19.42
C SER A 238 8.02 -14.76 -20.59
N LYS A 239 7.54 -16.00 -20.40
CA LYS A 239 6.76 -16.73 -21.42
C LYS A 239 5.45 -16.02 -21.75
N ALA A 240 4.74 -15.51 -20.74
CA ALA A 240 3.50 -14.77 -20.96
C ALA A 240 3.75 -13.46 -21.71
N LEU A 241 4.81 -12.71 -21.38
CA LEU A 241 5.22 -11.51 -22.10
C LEU A 241 5.60 -11.81 -23.57
N ALA A 242 6.33 -12.89 -23.82
CA ALA A 242 6.66 -13.31 -25.18
C ALA A 242 5.39 -13.65 -25.99
N THR A 243 4.42 -14.32 -25.38
CA THR A 243 3.15 -14.69 -26.03
C THR A 243 2.35 -13.46 -26.47
N ILE A 244 2.29 -12.41 -25.66
CA ILE A 244 1.53 -11.19 -26.02
C ILE A 244 2.28 -10.26 -26.98
N ASN A 245 3.57 -10.45 -27.16
CA ASN A 245 4.40 -9.62 -28.06
C ASN A 245 4.52 -10.20 -29.49
N GLN A 246 4.02 -11.41 -29.69
CA GLN A 246 3.82 -12.01 -31.02
C GLN A 246 2.56 -11.44 -31.69
#